data_c0b2a0734107c161898be3c055adf8f0
#
_entry.id   c0b2a0734107c161898be3c055adf8f0
#
_cell.length_a   1.000
_cell.length_b   1.000
_cell.length_c   1.000
_cell.angle_alpha   90.00
_cell.angle_beta   90.00
_cell.angle_gamma   90.00
#
_symmetry.space_group_name_H-M   'P 1'
#
loop_
_entity.id
_entity.type
_entity.pdbx_description
1 polymer ?
#
loop_
_entity_poly.entity_id
_entity_poly.type
_entity_poly.pdbx_seq_one_letter_code
_entity_poly.pdbx_strand_id
1 'polypeptide(L)'
;MFRVLLVVPYPKLEQTVKKIYKEYFRDTEFEVDIRVIQAEEIKHMPWDEAYDLVIGRGHSAAILKQKDNQVPVLEIPITGYDILRALLKAKEQYHATRIAVIVSSAQTHDETILSSILGAQVSVKTCQDFERVSEIIEDVKQNNYDAVVGGYSVTSQALRKHMNAITVETGEEAMIQILHEAARMMGTIYQEHERRKIYETITQTSKEGIIYVNGKKEIALVNKKMLQMIYTDKGLIRGKQLHEVYPFFEEKYNI
;
A
#
# COMPACT_ATOMS: atom_id res chain seq x y z
N MET A 1 19.39 2.02 -6.90
CA MET A 1 18.16 2.32 -7.65
C MET A 1 17.06 1.50 -7.00
N PHE A 2 15.99 2.14 -6.56
CA PHE A 2 14.87 1.45 -5.89
C PHE A 2 13.98 0.74 -6.91
N ARG A 3 13.42 -0.38 -6.50
CA ARG A 3 12.50 -1.16 -7.35
C ARG A 3 11.09 -1.11 -6.77
N VAL A 4 10.16 -0.59 -7.55
CA VAL A 4 8.74 -0.48 -7.20
C VAL A 4 7.96 -1.48 -8.05
N LEU A 5 7.23 -2.39 -7.40
CA LEU A 5 6.27 -3.26 -8.07
C LEU A 5 4.90 -2.59 -8.10
N LEU A 6 4.34 -2.41 -9.29
CA LEU A 6 2.99 -1.89 -9.47
C LEU A 6 2.07 -2.99 -10.02
N VAL A 7 1.15 -3.45 -9.19
CA VAL A 7 0.17 -4.49 -9.54
C VAL A 7 -1.13 -3.84 -10.00
N VAL A 8 -1.47 -4.07 -11.26
CA VAL A 8 -2.68 -3.53 -11.89
C VAL A 8 -3.64 -4.65 -12.29
N PRO A 9 -4.97 -4.46 -12.16
CA PRO A 9 -5.95 -5.51 -12.43
C PRO A 9 -6.31 -5.68 -13.92
N TYR A 10 -5.88 -4.77 -14.80
CA TYR A 10 -6.22 -4.81 -16.22
C TYR A 10 -5.20 -4.08 -17.11
N PRO A 11 -5.02 -4.52 -18.40
CA PRO A 11 -3.95 -4.00 -19.28
C PRO A 11 -4.05 -2.52 -19.63
N LYS A 12 -5.26 -1.94 -19.68
CA LYS A 12 -5.45 -0.52 -19.97
C LYS A 12 -4.77 0.37 -18.92
N LEU A 13 -4.81 -0.04 -17.66
CA LEU A 13 -4.15 0.69 -16.57
C LEU A 13 -2.62 0.62 -16.69
N GLU A 14 -2.08 -0.53 -17.13
CA GLU A 14 -0.66 -0.67 -17.42
C GLU A 14 -0.18 0.36 -18.45
N GLN A 15 -0.94 0.55 -19.54
CA GLN A 15 -0.61 1.54 -20.57
C GLN A 15 -0.62 2.97 -20.02
N THR A 16 -1.61 3.30 -19.21
CA THR A 16 -1.72 4.60 -18.54
C THR A 16 -0.52 4.85 -17.63
N VAL A 17 -0.13 3.86 -16.82
CA VAL A 17 1.04 3.97 -15.94
C VAL A 17 2.31 4.19 -16.73
N LYS A 18 2.55 3.39 -17.78
CA LYS A 18 3.74 3.51 -18.63
C LYS A 18 3.85 4.89 -19.26
N LYS A 19 2.72 5.46 -19.71
CA LYS A 19 2.66 6.82 -20.27
C LYS A 19 3.06 7.85 -19.20
N ILE A 20 2.40 7.83 -18.04
CA ILE A 20 2.62 8.79 -16.96
C ILE A 20 4.05 8.68 -16.41
N TYR A 21 4.54 7.45 -16.20
CA TYR A 21 5.89 7.24 -15.70
C TYR A 21 6.94 7.84 -16.65
N LYS A 22 6.79 7.60 -17.96
CA LYS A 22 7.69 8.15 -18.98
C LYS A 22 7.64 9.67 -19.05
N GLU A 23 6.46 10.27 -18.83
CA GLU A 23 6.24 11.71 -18.98
C GLU A 23 6.71 12.51 -17.75
N TYR A 24 6.45 12.00 -16.54
CA TYR A 24 6.62 12.76 -15.29
C TYR A 24 7.71 12.20 -14.36
N PHE A 25 8.09 10.93 -14.51
CA PHE A 25 8.96 10.23 -13.53
C PHE A 25 10.21 9.61 -14.16
N ARG A 26 10.56 9.95 -15.38
CA ARG A 26 11.70 9.37 -16.12
C ARG A 26 13.05 9.58 -15.40
N ASP A 27 13.22 10.73 -14.75
CA ASP A 27 14.46 11.12 -14.08
C ASP A 27 14.44 10.83 -12.57
N THR A 28 13.57 9.93 -12.12
CA THR A 28 13.49 9.52 -10.71
C THR A 28 14.50 8.42 -10.39
N GLU A 29 14.86 8.31 -9.10
CA GLU A 29 15.81 7.29 -8.61
C GLU A 29 15.18 5.90 -8.41
N PHE A 30 13.95 5.68 -8.87
CA PHE A 30 13.27 4.39 -8.77
C PHE A 30 12.80 3.87 -10.13
N GLU A 31 12.80 2.56 -10.27
CA GLU A 31 12.33 1.83 -11.42
C GLU A 31 10.99 1.15 -11.09
N VAL A 32 10.02 1.24 -12.02
CA VAL A 32 8.70 0.65 -11.83
C VAL A 32 8.56 -0.59 -12.71
N ASP A 33 8.40 -1.75 -12.07
CA ASP A 33 7.97 -2.99 -12.72
C ASP A 33 6.44 -3.09 -12.64
N ILE A 34 5.77 -3.18 -13.78
CA ILE A 34 4.32 -3.19 -13.86
C ILE A 34 3.86 -4.59 -14.21
N ARG A 35 3.02 -5.18 -13.35
CA ARG A 35 2.44 -6.51 -13.59
C ARG A 35 0.92 -6.45 -13.60
N VAL A 36 0.35 -7.01 -14.66
CA VAL A 36 -1.11 -7.19 -14.77
C VAL A 36 -1.47 -8.51 -14.11
N ILE A 37 -2.01 -8.44 -12.90
CA ILE A 37 -2.30 -9.62 -12.07
C ILE A 37 -3.67 -9.43 -11.42
N GLN A 38 -4.52 -10.45 -11.49
CA GLN A 38 -5.81 -10.45 -10.80
C GLN A 38 -5.65 -10.74 -9.29
N ALA A 39 -6.60 -10.28 -8.49
CA ALA A 39 -6.53 -10.38 -7.04
C ALA A 39 -6.38 -11.84 -6.53
N GLU A 40 -7.07 -12.80 -7.17
CA GLU A 40 -6.96 -14.21 -6.81
C GLU A 40 -5.56 -14.79 -7.05
N GLU A 41 -4.89 -14.36 -8.11
CA GLU A 41 -3.54 -14.82 -8.46
C GLU A 41 -2.49 -14.31 -7.48
N ILE A 42 -2.70 -13.12 -6.90
CA ILE A 42 -1.78 -12.50 -5.92
C ILE A 42 -1.62 -13.39 -4.68
N LYS A 43 -2.67 -14.10 -4.26
CA LYS A 43 -2.62 -15.00 -3.10
C LYS A 43 -1.55 -16.09 -3.25
N HIS A 44 -1.35 -16.57 -4.47
CA HIS A 44 -0.45 -17.66 -4.81
C HIS A 44 0.89 -17.20 -5.42
N MET A 45 1.03 -15.90 -5.69
CA MET A 45 2.24 -15.34 -6.26
C MET A 45 3.39 -15.43 -5.24
N PRO A 46 4.56 -15.99 -5.61
CA PRO A 46 5.74 -15.93 -4.77
C PRO A 46 6.12 -14.46 -4.58
N TRP A 47 6.39 -14.11 -3.35
CA TRP A 47 6.82 -12.76 -3.00
C TRP A 47 8.28 -12.59 -3.42
N ASP A 48 8.52 -11.65 -4.31
CA ASP A 48 9.88 -11.31 -4.73
C ASP A 48 10.43 -10.26 -3.76
N GLU A 49 11.36 -10.66 -2.89
CA GLU A 49 12.04 -9.78 -1.93
C GLU A 49 12.87 -8.67 -2.59
N ALA A 50 12.91 -8.64 -3.92
CA ALA A 50 13.70 -7.66 -4.69
C ALA A 50 13.02 -6.29 -4.83
N TYR A 51 11.85 -6.08 -4.25
CA TYR A 51 11.14 -4.79 -4.31
C TYR A 51 11.20 -4.03 -2.99
N ASP A 52 11.43 -2.72 -3.09
CA ASP A 52 11.46 -1.80 -1.95
C ASP A 52 10.08 -1.23 -1.61
N LEU A 53 9.16 -1.25 -2.58
CA LEU A 53 7.78 -0.78 -2.44
C LEU A 53 6.87 -1.55 -3.38
N VAL A 54 5.64 -1.81 -2.93
CA VAL A 54 4.59 -2.38 -3.77
C VAL A 54 3.41 -1.44 -3.83
N ILE A 55 2.86 -1.25 -5.03
CA ILE A 55 1.66 -0.44 -5.26
C ILE A 55 0.58 -1.36 -5.80
N GLY A 56 -0.58 -1.34 -5.17
CA GLY A 56 -1.75 -2.11 -5.59
C GLY A 56 -3.01 -1.28 -5.57
N ARG A 57 -4.14 -1.84 -6.05
CA ARG A 57 -5.42 -1.16 -6.05
C ARG A 57 -6.50 -1.99 -5.39
N GLY A 58 -7.30 -1.36 -4.52
CA GLY A 58 -8.48 -1.97 -3.91
C GLY A 58 -8.22 -3.35 -3.34
N HIS A 59 -8.92 -4.39 -3.82
CA HIS A 59 -8.77 -5.75 -3.30
C HIS A 59 -7.35 -6.32 -3.45
N SER A 60 -6.66 -6.03 -4.57
CA SER A 60 -5.25 -6.41 -4.73
C SER A 60 -4.37 -5.81 -3.66
N ALA A 61 -4.54 -4.52 -3.35
CA ALA A 61 -3.79 -3.85 -2.29
C ALA A 61 -4.12 -4.45 -0.90
N ALA A 62 -5.38 -4.79 -0.65
CA ALA A 62 -5.79 -5.43 0.61
C ALA A 62 -5.11 -6.79 0.82
N ILE A 63 -5.06 -7.63 -0.21
CA ILE A 63 -4.35 -8.92 -0.16
C ILE A 63 -2.85 -8.71 0.06
N LEU A 64 -2.25 -7.75 -0.67
CA LEU A 64 -0.83 -7.43 -0.54
C LEU A 64 -0.46 -6.97 0.88
N LYS A 65 -1.30 -6.15 1.51
CA LYS A 65 -1.12 -5.68 2.90
C LYS A 65 -1.24 -6.79 3.95
N GLN A 66 -2.00 -7.84 3.65
CA GLN A 66 -2.18 -9.00 4.55
C GLN A 66 -1.03 -10.01 4.48
N LYS A 67 -0.22 -9.98 3.42
CA LYS A 67 0.97 -10.81 3.34
C LYS A 67 1.97 -10.34 4.38
N ASP A 68 2.51 -11.28 5.17
CA ASP A 68 3.57 -11.01 6.15
C ASP A 68 4.89 -10.72 5.42
N ASN A 69 5.06 -9.49 5.02
CA ASN A 69 6.26 -9.02 4.36
C ASN A 69 6.71 -7.67 4.96
N GLN A 70 7.99 -7.42 4.87
CA GLN A 70 8.60 -6.17 5.35
C GLN A 70 8.51 -5.03 4.32
N VAL A 71 7.98 -5.31 3.12
CA VAL A 71 7.89 -4.34 2.03
C VAL A 71 6.60 -3.51 2.20
N PRO A 72 6.69 -2.17 2.25
CA PRO A 72 5.52 -1.32 2.36
C PRO A 72 4.61 -1.44 1.13
N VAL A 73 3.31 -1.34 1.37
CA VAL A 73 2.28 -1.42 0.32
C VAL A 73 1.50 -0.12 0.28
N LEU A 74 1.58 0.59 -0.85
CA LEU A 74 0.73 1.74 -1.16
C LEU A 74 -0.51 1.31 -1.94
N GLU A 75 -1.61 1.98 -1.69
CA GLU A 75 -2.87 1.73 -2.38
C GLU A 75 -3.20 2.89 -3.33
N ILE A 76 -3.46 2.56 -4.60
CA ILE A 76 -3.93 3.54 -5.58
C ILE A 76 -5.31 4.04 -5.13
N PRO A 77 -5.47 5.34 -4.88
CA PRO A 77 -6.73 5.88 -4.40
C PRO A 77 -7.81 5.81 -5.49
N ILE A 78 -9.05 5.67 -5.07
CA ILE A 78 -10.22 5.91 -5.91
C ILE A 78 -10.65 7.35 -5.67
N THR A 79 -10.49 8.20 -6.67
CA THR A 79 -10.84 9.62 -6.55
C THR A 79 -12.34 9.85 -6.75
N GLY A 80 -12.86 10.97 -6.26
CA GLY A 80 -14.24 11.39 -6.55
C GLY A 80 -14.49 11.54 -8.05
N TYR A 81 -13.47 11.95 -8.83
CA TYR A 81 -13.55 12.03 -10.28
C TYR A 81 -13.68 10.65 -10.95
N ASP A 82 -13.00 9.64 -10.42
CA ASP A 82 -13.12 8.27 -10.94
C ASP A 82 -14.53 7.74 -10.78
N ILE A 83 -15.12 7.97 -9.59
CA ILE A 83 -16.50 7.59 -9.30
C ILE A 83 -17.49 8.38 -10.17
N LEU A 84 -17.31 9.68 -10.29
CA LEU A 84 -18.19 10.52 -11.10
C LEU A 84 -18.17 10.11 -12.58
N ARG A 85 -16.97 9.83 -13.14
CA ARG A 85 -16.83 9.29 -14.51
C ARG A 85 -17.58 7.97 -14.68
N ALA A 86 -17.49 7.07 -13.71
CA ALA A 86 -18.17 5.78 -13.77
C ALA A 86 -19.69 5.92 -13.63
N LEU A 87 -20.16 6.82 -12.76
CA LEU A 87 -21.59 7.13 -12.61
C LEU A 87 -22.18 7.75 -13.87
N LEU A 88 -21.47 8.68 -14.51
CA LEU A 88 -21.90 9.27 -15.79
C LEU A 88 -22.03 8.19 -16.87
N LYS A 89 -21.03 7.30 -16.99
CA LYS A 89 -21.11 6.15 -17.91
C LYS A 89 -22.31 5.25 -17.62
N ALA A 90 -22.62 4.96 -16.35
CA ALA A 90 -23.76 4.13 -15.99
C ALA A 90 -25.08 4.79 -16.42
N LYS A 91 -25.20 6.09 -16.19
CA LYS A 91 -26.37 6.87 -16.62
C LYS A 91 -26.53 6.91 -18.14
N GLU A 92 -25.45 7.15 -18.87
CA GLU A 92 -25.47 7.25 -20.33
C GLU A 92 -25.71 5.88 -21.00
N GLN A 93 -25.02 4.85 -20.55
CA GLN A 93 -25.04 3.52 -21.18
C GLN A 93 -26.30 2.72 -20.86
N TYR A 94 -26.78 2.83 -19.61
CA TYR A 94 -27.91 2.02 -19.12
C TYR A 94 -29.16 2.84 -18.79
N HIS A 95 -29.13 4.16 -19.01
CA HIS A 95 -30.18 5.08 -18.59
C HIS A 95 -30.56 4.93 -17.11
N ALA A 96 -29.52 4.59 -16.29
CA ALA A 96 -29.72 4.26 -14.89
C ALA A 96 -30.18 5.49 -14.09
N THR A 97 -31.23 5.30 -13.32
CA THR A 97 -31.82 6.29 -12.41
C THR A 97 -31.54 5.99 -10.95
N ARG A 98 -31.24 4.70 -10.63
CA ARG A 98 -30.85 4.21 -9.32
C ARG A 98 -29.57 3.43 -9.43
N ILE A 99 -28.49 3.96 -8.87
CA ILE A 99 -27.15 3.40 -9.01
C ILE A 99 -26.56 3.08 -7.64
N ALA A 100 -26.08 1.86 -7.45
CA ALA A 100 -25.34 1.47 -6.27
C ALA A 100 -23.84 1.56 -6.53
N VAL A 101 -23.13 2.34 -5.71
CA VAL A 101 -21.66 2.40 -5.70
C VAL A 101 -21.16 1.47 -4.61
N ILE A 102 -20.33 0.48 -4.95
CA ILE A 102 -19.75 -0.46 -3.99
C ILE A 102 -18.24 -0.21 -3.92
N VAL A 103 -17.78 0.24 -2.75
CA VAL A 103 -16.37 0.59 -2.46
C VAL A 103 -15.81 -0.28 -1.35
N SER A 104 -14.49 -0.58 -1.40
CA SER A 104 -13.84 -1.49 -0.45
C SER A 104 -13.37 -0.82 0.83
N SER A 105 -13.20 0.49 0.83
CA SER A 105 -12.59 1.22 1.95
C SER A 105 -13.48 2.33 2.50
N ALA A 106 -13.07 2.86 3.66
CA ALA A 106 -13.71 3.92 4.41
C ALA A 106 -13.70 5.31 3.71
N GLN A 107 -13.53 5.37 2.40
CA GLN A 107 -13.73 6.60 1.65
C GLN A 107 -15.23 6.89 1.67
N THR A 108 -15.62 7.81 2.54
CA THR A 108 -16.99 8.31 2.59
C THR A 108 -17.24 9.20 1.38
N HIS A 109 -18.09 8.71 0.47
CA HIS A 109 -18.60 9.52 -0.62
C HIS A 109 -19.98 10.04 -0.23
N ASP A 110 -20.20 11.33 -0.39
CA ASP A 110 -21.50 11.95 -0.08
C ASP A 110 -22.52 11.59 -1.15
N GLU A 111 -23.46 10.70 -0.79
CA GLU A 111 -24.55 10.23 -1.65
C GLU A 111 -25.43 11.38 -2.14
N THR A 112 -25.64 12.40 -1.31
CA THR A 112 -26.49 13.55 -1.62
C THR A 112 -25.85 14.40 -2.70
N ILE A 113 -24.56 14.68 -2.57
CA ILE A 113 -23.81 15.45 -3.56
C ILE A 113 -23.76 14.67 -4.89
N LEU A 114 -23.40 13.37 -4.85
CA LEU A 114 -23.34 12.55 -6.05
C LEU A 114 -24.69 12.47 -6.76
N SER A 115 -25.78 12.26 -6.02
CA SER A 115 -27.13 12.20 -6.56
C SER A 115 -27.55 13.54 -7.20
N SER A 116 -27.23 14.65 -6.55
CA SER A 116 -27.53 15.99 -7.05
C SER A 116 -26.78 16.30 -8.36
N ILE A 117 -25.49 16.02 -8.41
CA ILE A 117 -24.66 16.24 -9.61
C ILE A 117 -25.14 15.36 -10.77
N LEU A 118 -25.45 14.09 -10.49
CA LEU A 118 -25.83 13.12 -11.51
C LEU A 118 -27.30 13.30 -11.98
N GLY A 119 -28.16 13.85 -11.13
CA GLY A 119 -29.59 13.86 -11.35
C GLY A 119 -30.20 12.45 -11.40
N ALA A 120 -29.71 11.57 -10.53
CA ALA A 120 -30.12 10.18 -10.33
C ALA A 120 -29.88 9.77 -8.88
N GLN A 121 -30.61 8.78 -8.38
CA GLN A 121 -30.39 8.28 -7.03
C GLN A 121 -29.09 7.47 -6.95
N VAL A 122 -28.14 7.91 -6.14
CA VAL A 122 -26.88 7.21 -5.86
C VAL A 122 -26.87 6.75 -4.41
N SER A 123 -26.56 5.48 -4.18
CA SER A 123 -26.32 4.94 -2.84
C SER A 123 -24.93 4.31 -2.78
N VAL A 124 -24.20 4.58 -1.70
CA VAL A 124 -22.85 4.07 -1.46
C VAL A 124 -22.90 2.93 -0.45
N LYS A 125 -22.44 1.77 -0.86
CA LYS A 125 -22.31 0.57 -0.03
C LYS A 125 -20.83 0.30 0.25
N THR A 126 -20.44 0.24 1.50
CA THR A 126 -19.06 -0.10 1.88
C THR A 126 -18.93 -1.60 2.10
N CYS A 127 -17.93 -2.22 1.46
CA CYS A 127 -17.63 -3.64 1.60
C CYS A 127 -16.14 -3.81 1.92
N GLN A 128 -15.82 -4.05 3.19
CA GLN A 128 -14.45 -4.32 3.64
C GLN A 128 -14.03 -5.77 3.35
N ASP A 129 -14.98 -6.69 3.38
CA ASP A 129 -14.76 -8.09 3.14
C ASP A 129 -15.23 -8.47 1.74
N PHE A 130 -14.29 -8.87 0.91
CA PHE A 130 -14.58 -9.22 -0.49
C PHE A 130 -15.52 -10.43 -0.62
N GLU A 131 -15.54 -11.34 0.34
CA GLU A 131 -16.43 -12.51 0.33
C GLU A 131 -17.91 -12.08 0.44
N ARG A 132 -18.19 -10.95 1.07
CA ARG A 132 -19.53 -10.38 1.22
C ARG A 132 -20.02 -9.57 0.01
N VAL A 133 -19.18 -9.32 -0.97
CA VAL A 133 -19.58 -8.56 -2.20
C VAL A 133 -20.78 -9.21 -2.88
N SER A 134 -20.81 -10.54 -2.93
CA SER A 134 -21.91 -11.30 -3.55
C SER A 134 -23.25 -11.06 -2.84
N GLU A 135 -23.27 -10.95 -1.51
CA GLU A 135 -24.47 -10.67 -0.71
C GLU A 135 -24.95 -9.24 -0.96
N ILE A 136 -24.02 -8.27 -1.00
CA ILE A 136 -24.34 -6.86 -1.26
C ILE A 136 -24.92 -6.68 -2.67
N ILE A 137 -24.39 -7.37 -3.67
CA ILE A 137 -24.93 -7.32 -5.04
C ILE A 137 -26.34 -7.91 -5.08
N GLU A 138 -26.61 -8.97 -4.32
CA GLU A 138 -27.96 -9.54 -4.24
C GLU A 138 -28.96 -8.59 -3.58
N ASP A 139 -28.58 -7.93 -2.48
CA ASP A 139 -29.36 -6.88 -1.84
C ASP A 139 -29.67 -5.71 -2.83
N VAL A 140 -28.64 -5.26 -3.54
CA VAL A 140 -28.78 -4.21 -4.57
C VAL A 140 -29.77 -4.62 -5.68
N LYS A 141 -29.70 -5.88 -6.12
CA LYS A 141 -30.62 -6.43 -7.13
C LYS A 141 -32.05 -6.51 -6.62
N GLN A 142 -32.27 -7.00 -5.41
CA GLN A 142 -33.59 -7.09 -4.77
C GLN A 142 -34.22 -5.72 -4.52
N ASN A 143 -33.40 -4.70 -4.28
CA ASN A 143 -33.83 -3.32 -4.10
C ASN A 143 -34.00 -2.54 -5.43
N ASN A 144 -34.03 -3.21 -6.57
CA ASN A 144 -34.27 -2.66 -7.90
C ASN A 144 -33.33 -1.49 -8.27
N TYR A 145 -32.03 -1.64 -8.02
CA TYR A 145 -31.04 -0.75 -8.62
C TYR A 145 -30.80 -1.11 -10.07
N ASP A 146 -30.65 -0.08 -10.93
CA ASP A 146 -30.49 -0.24 -12.36
C ASP A 146 -29.06 -0.65 -12.75
N ALA A 147 -28.08 -0.21 -11.97
CA ALA A 147 -26.66 -0.47 -12.22
C ALA A 147 -25.82 -0.48 -10.93
N VAL A 148 -24.71 -1.20 -11.01
CA VAL A 148 -23.65 -1.24 -10.00
C VAL A 148 -22.42 -0.53 -10.52
N VAL A 149 -21.83 0.32 -9.70
CA VAL A 149 -20.55 0.99 -9.95
C VAL A 149 -19.56 0.53 -8.89
N GLY A 150 -18.39 0.04 -9.27
CA GLY A 150 -17.40 -0.46 -8.30
C GLY A 150 -16.08 -0.85 -8.95
N GLY A 151 -15.17 -1.43 -8.15
CA GLY A 151 -13.92 -1.97 -8.64
C GLY A 151 -14.12 -3.20 -9.53
N TYR A 152 -13.05 -3.65 -10.20
CA TYR A 152 -13.09 -4.78 -11.15
C TYR A 152 -13.73 -6.04 -10.55
N SER A 153 -13.34 -6.40 -9.34
CA SER A 153 -13.88 -7.60 -8.67
C SER A 153 -15.37 -7.49 -8.35
N VAL A 154 -15.86 -6.29 -8.00
CA VAL A 154 -17.28 -6.02 -7.76
C VAL A 154 -18.07 -6.13 -9.05
N THR A 155 -17.60 -5.47 -10.10
CA THR A 155 -18.33 -5.42 -11.38
C THR A 155 -18.33 -6.76 -12.08
N SER A 156 -17.26 -7.55 -11.97
CA SER A 156 -17.22 -8.92 -12.48
C SER A 156 -18.29 -9.81 -11.82
N GLN A 157 -18.50 -9.68 -10.51
CA GLN A 157 -19.55 -10.42 -9.80
C GLN A 157 -20.96 -9.90 -10.16
N ALA A 158 -21.16 -8.59 -10.29
CA ALA A 158 -22.43 -8.01 -10.69
C ALA A 158 -22.86 -8.49 -12.10
N LEU A 159 -21.92 -8.52 -13.05
CA LEU A 159 -22.16 -9.03 -14.40
C LEU A 159 -22.51 -10.52 -14.39
N ARG A 160 -21.85 -11.36 -13.58
CA ARG A 160 -22.21 -12.78 -13.41
C ARG A 160 -23.63 -12.97 -12.88
N LYS A 161 -24.14 -12.01 -12.11
CA LYS A 161 -25.53 -12.00 -11.62
C LYS A 161 -26.52 -11.27 -12.55
N HIS A 162 -26.11 -11.00 -13.79
CA HIS A 162 -26.91 -10.32 -14.81
C HIS A 162 -27.38 -8.92 -14.40
N MET A 163 -26.54 -8.20 -13.67
CA MET A 163 -26.75 -6.78 -13.40
C MET A 163 -25.89 -5.92 -14.31
N ASN A 164 -26.41 -4.76 -14.70
CA ASN A 164 -25.59 -3.75 -15.36
C ASN A 164 -24.48 -3.29 -14.40
N ALA A 165 -23.26 -3.18 -14.90
CA ALA A 165 -22.14 -2.79 -14.07
C ALA A 165 -21.11 -1.94 -14.83
N ILE A 166 -20.60 -0.92 -14.17
CA ILE A 166 -19.53 -0.05 -14.68
C ILE A 166 -18.35 -0.10 -13.73
N THR A 167 -17.21 -0.50 -14.26
CA THR A 167 -15.95 -0.51 -13.48
C THR A 167 -15.44 0.91 -13.30
N VAL A 168 -15.12 1.26 -12.04
CA VAL A 168 -14.40 2.50 -11.72
C VAL A 168 -12.99 2.36 -12.23
N GLU A 169 -12.66 3.01 -13.33
CA GLU A 169 -11.31 3.06 -13.88
C GLU A 169 -10.48 4.10 -13.12
N THR A 170 -9.17 3.83 -12.94
CA THR A 170 -8.23 4.79 -12.35
C THR A 170 -7.91 5.88 -13.36
N GLY A 171 -8.09 7.13 -12.98
CA GLY A 171 -7.70 8.28 -13.79
C GLY A 171 -6.22 8.58 -13.74
N GLU A 172 -5.75 9.43 -14.67
CA GLU A 172 -4.36 9.88 -14.69
C GLU A 172 -4.00 10.64 -13.39
N GLU A 173 -4.94 11.38 -12.82
CA GLU A 173 -4.77 12.15 -11.59
C GLU A 173 -4.41 11.27 -10.38
N ALA A 174 -5.16 10.17 -10.20
CA ALA A 174 -4.91 9.20 -9.13
C ALA A 174 -3.54 8.52 -9.32
N MET A 175 -3.18 8.24 -10.57
CA MET A 175 -1.91 7.61 -10.90
C MET A 175 -0.73 8.56 -10.66
N ILE A 176 -0.83 9.81 -11.05
CA ILE A 176 0.19 10.84 -10.78
C ILE A 176 0.36 11.00 -9.27
N GLN A 177 -0.74 11.09 -8.53
CA GLN A 177 -0.72 11.22 -7.07
C GLN A 177 0.03 10.07 -6.40
N ILE A 178 -0.29 8.81 -6.75
CA ILE A 178 0.34 7.65 -6.11
C ILE A 178 1.81 7.52 -6.46
N LEU A 179 2.22 7.86 -7.70
CA LEU A 179 3.63 7.85 -8.09
C LEU A 179 4.43 8.94 -7.38
N HIS A 180 3.85 10.12 -7.16
CA HIS A 180 4.47 11.16 -6.31
C HIS A 180 4.61 10.71 -4.86
N GLU A 181 3.60 10.01 -4.33
CA GLU A 181 3.67 9.45 -2.98
C GLU A 181 4.75 8.37 -2.87
N ALA A 182 4.85 7.50 -3.87
CA ALA A 182 5.92 6.51 -3.98
C ALA A 182 7.30 7.18 -4.01
N ALA A 183 7.48 8.23 -4.82
CA ALA A 183 8.74 8.97 -4.90
C ALA A 183 9.13 9.59 -3.54
N ARG A 184 8.17 10.21 -2.83
CA ARG A 184 8.42 10.77 -1.49
C ARG A 184 8.80 9.70 -0.48
N MET A 185 8.09 8.56 -0.50
CA MET A 185 8.35 7.44 0.41
C MET A 185 9.72 6.85 0.16
N MET A 186 10.09 6.65 -1.11
CA MET A 186 11.43 6.17 -1.48
C MET A 186 12.53 7.13 -1.05
N GLY A 187 12.33 8.44 -1.22
CA GLY A 187 13.25 9.46 -0.73
C GLY A 187 13.46 9.38 0.78
N THR A 188 12.40 9.17 1.56
CA THR A 188 12.49 9.00 3.02
C THR A 188 13.24 7.73 3.40
N ILE A 189 12.92 6.60 2.77
CA ILE A 189 13.61 5.31 2.99
C ILE A 189 15.10 5.43 2.66
N TYR A 190 15.42 6.12 1.56
CA TYR A 190 16.81 6.37 1.18
C TYR A 190 17.57 7.18 2.23
N GLN A 191 16.99 8.29 2.68
CA GLN A 191 17.62 9.12 3.71
C GLN A 191 17.84 8.35 5.02
N GLU A 192 16.89 7.52 5.43
CA GLU A 192 17.03 6.66 6.61
C GLU A 192 18.13 5.61 6.43
N HIS A 193 18.23 4.97 5.26
CA HIS A 193 19.29 4.02 4.94
C HIS A 193 20.67 4.67 4.95
N GLU A 194 20.83 5.82 4.29
CA GLU A 194 22.08 6.57 4.27
C GLU A 194 22.49 7.02 5.69
N ARG A 195 21.55 7.55 6.45
CA ARG A 195 21.75 7.93 7.83
C ARG A 195 22.23 6.77 8.70
N ARG A 196 21.54 5.64 8.58
CA ARG A 196 21.90 4.40 9.29
C ARG A 196 23.29 3.92 8.91
N LYS A 197 23.62 3.94 7.63
CA LYS A 197 24.93 3.54 7.11
C LYS A 197 26.06 4.45 7.62
N ILE A 198 25.80 5.76 7.66
CA ILE A 198 26.74 6.74 8.25
C ILE A 198 26.95 6.43 9.73
N TYR A 199 25.90 6.24 10.52
CA TYR A 199 26.02 5.92 11.94
C TYR A 199 26.73 4.59 12.17
N GLU A 200 26.41 3.55 11.40
CA GLU A 200 27.10 2.27 11.46
C GLU A 200 28.58 2.42 11.13
N THR A 201 28.94 3.17 10.09
CA THR A 201 30.34 3.41 9.72
C THR A 201 31.08 4.14 10.81
N ILE A 202 30.53 5.26 11.31
CA ILE A 202 31.17 6.04 12.38
C ILE A 202 31.37 5.19 13.64
N THR A 203 30.35 4.46 14.07
CA THR A 203 30.45 3.63 15.27
C THR A 203 31.41 2.47 15.10
N GLN A 204 31.42 1.79 13.95
CA GLN A 204 32.28 0.63 13.69
C GLN A 204 33.76 1.00 13.48
N THR A 205 34.05 2.22 12.99
CA THR A 205 35.43 2.70 12.80
C THR A 205 35.99 3.41 14.01
N SER A 206 35.20 3.67 15.05
CA SER A 206 35.66 4.28 16.29
C SER A 206 36.77 3.46 16.96
N LYS A 207 37.78 4.14 17.48
CA LYS A 207 38.85 3.55 18.31
C LYS A 207 38.37 3.25 19.73
N GLU A 208 37.25 3.79 20.14
CA GLU A 208 36.63 3.57 21.45
C GLU A 208 35.58 2.48 21.38
N GLY A 209 35.43 1.73 22.49
CA GLY A 209 34.33 0.79 22.66
C GLY A 209 33.01 1.52 22.87
N ILE A 210 32.01 1.27 22.01
CA ILE A 210 30.69 1.91 22.07
C ILE A 210 29.63 0.85 22.33
N ILE A 211 28.80 1.11 23.37
CA ILE A 211 27.55 0.40 23.64
C ILE A 211 26.43 1.43 23.68
N TYR A 212 25.34 1.15 23.00
CA TYR A 212 24.08 1.91 23.13
C TYR A 212 23.01 1.02 23.74
N VAL A 213 22.34 1.54 24.75
CA VAL A 213 21.27 0.87 25.50
C VAL A 213 19.96 1.61 25.23
N ASN A 214 18.92 0.87 24.88
CA ASN A 214 17.58 1.44 24.61
C ASN A 214 16.84 1.80 25.92
N GLY A 215 15.65 2.38 25.79
CA GLY A 215 14.79 2.77 26.93
C GLY A 215 14.32 1.60 27.82
N LYS A 216 14.48 0.35 27.34
CA LYS A 216 14.22 -0.87 28.14
C LYS A 216 15.48 -1.44 28.82
N LYS A 217 16.57 -0.69 28.79
CA LYS A 217 17.90 -1.10 29.29
C LYS A 217 18.52 -2.31 28.55
N GLU A 218 18.06 -2.58 27.32
CA GLU A 218 18.60 -3.65 26.47
C GLU A 218 19.72 -3.10 25.57
N ILE A 219 20.77 -3.88 25.36
CA ILE A 219 21.88 -3.54 24.46
C ILE A 219 21.38 -3.55 23.02
N ALA A 220 21.15 -2.37 22.44
CA ALA A 220 20.66 -2.21 21.07
C ALA A 220 21.80 -2.11 20.05
N LEU A 221 22.97 -1.53 20.44
CA LEU A 221 24.12 -1.42 19.57
C LEU A 221 25.41 -1.68 20.36
N VAL A 222 26.34 -2.36 19.71
CA VAL A 222 27.72 -2.54 20.18
C VAL A 222 28.64 -2.50 18.96
N ASN A 223 29.74 -1.77 19.06
CA ASN A 223 30.71 -1.69 17.97
C ASN A 223 31.77 -2.77 18.05
N LYS A 224 32.52 -2.96 16.94
CA LYS A 224 33.58 -3.98 16.84
C LYS A 224 34.66 -3.79 17.91
N LYS A 225 35.00 -2.54 18.23
CA LYS A 225 36.02 -2.24 19.22
C LYS A 225 35.61 -2.71 20.62
N MET A 226 34.35 -2.48 20.99
CA MET A 226 33.84 -2.95 22.27
C MET A 226 33.80 -4.46 22.35
N LEU A 227 33.38 -5.16 21.29
CA LEU A 227 33.38 -6.62 21.24
C LEU A 227 34.78 -7.20 21.43
N GLN A 228 35.80 -6.57 20.84
CA GLN A 228 37.20 -6.95 21.02
C GLN A 228 37.68 -6.74 22.48
N MET A 229 37.26 -5.65 23.13
CA MET A 229 37.63 -5.36 24.52
C MET A 229 37.04 -6.36 25.52
N ILE A 230 35.87 -6.92 25.19
CA ILE A 230 35.16 -7.84 26.08
C ILE A 230 35.29 -9.31 25.68
N TYR A 231 36.07 -9.58 24.64
CA TYR A 231 36.30 -10.93 24.11
C TYR A 231 35.02 -11.73 23.86
N THR A 232 34.00 -11.11 23.28
CA THR A 232 32.69 -11.75 23.01
C THR A 232 32.16 -11.45 21.61
N ASP A 233 31.12 -12.19 21.20
CA ASP A 233 30.47 -12.05 19.92
C ASP A 233 29.23 -11.18 20.00
N LYS A 234 28.93 -10.41 18.94
CA LYS A 234 27.77 -9.51 18.83
C LYS A 234 26.45 -10.21 19.08
N GLY A 235 26.32 -11.46 18.58
CA GLY A 235 25.08 -12.25 18.73
C GLY A 235 24.80 -12.68 20.16
N LEU A 236 25.81 -12.69 21.02
CA LEU A 236 25.67 -13.14 22.41
C LEU A 236 25.19 -12.06 23.37
N ILE A 237 25.28 -10.76 23.00
CA ILE A 237 25.01 -9.67 23.92
C ILE A 237 23.91 -8.72 23.42
N ARG A 238 23.60 -8.69 22.12
CA ARG A 238 22.54 -7.85 21.57
C ARG A 238 21.16 -8.32 22.07
N GLY A 239 20.35 -7.40 22.57
CA GLY A 239 19.02 -7.67 23.14
C GLY A 239 19.04 -8.10 24.60
N LYS A 240 20.21 -8.33 25.20
CA LYS A 240 20.34 -8.61 26.65
C LYS A 240 20.32 -7.32 27.45
N GLN A 241 19.94 -7.42 28.72
CA GLN A 241 20.03 -6.31 29.65
C GLN A 241 21.50 -5.97 29.90
N LEU A 242 21.81 -4.67 30.03
CA LEU A 242 23.18 -4.22 30.25
C LEU A 242 23.79 -4.84 31.50
N HIS A 243 23.05 -4.96 32.58
CA HIS A 243 23.52 -5.52 33.86
C HIS A 243 23.85 -7.04 33.77
N GLU A 244 23.16 -7.78 32.88
CA GLU A 244 23.45 -9.22 32.68
C GLU A 244 24.81 -9.44 32.02
N VAL A 245 25.21 -8.47 31.18
CA VAL A 245 26.50 -8.56 30.43
C VAL A 245 27.61 -7.84 31.16
N TYR A 246 27.26 -6.75 31.87
CA TYR A 246 28.22 -5.88 32.59
C TYR A 246 27.66 -5.44 33.95
N PRO A 247 27.73 -6.25 34.98
CA PRO A 247 27.25 -5.90 36.32
C PRO A 247 27.90 -4.65 36.91
N PHE A 248 29.17 -4.37 36.57
CA PHE A 248 29.92 -3.21 37.06
C PHE A 248 29.46 -1.85 36.47
N PHE A 249 28.74 -1.82 35.34
CA PHE A 249 28.34 -0.58 34.73
C PHE A 249 27.14 0.08 35.44
N GLU A 250 26.24 -0.69 36.03
CA GLU A 250 25.09 -0.19 36.77
C GLU A 250 25.51 0.58 38.05
N GLU A 251 26.50 0.07 38.79
CA GLU A 251 26.98 0.71 40.01
C GLU A 251 27.68 2.04 39.73
N LYS A 252 28.38 2.18 38.61
CA LYS A 252 29.25 3.32 38.33
C LYS A 252 28.55 4.48 37.61
N TYR A 253 27.49 4.25 36.83
CA TYR A 253 26.90 5.23 35.94
C TYR A 253 25.40 5.48 36.20
N ASN A 254 24.80 4.82 37.17
CA ASN A 254 23.39 5.02 37.58
C ASN A 254 22.39 4.92 36.39
N ILE A 255 22.67 3.99 35.42
CA ILE A 255 21.91 3.81 34.18
C ILE A 255 20.79 2.78 34.36
#